data_ac70f3bc493fe87792639fd86fa71ae8
#
_entry.id   ac70f3bc493fe87792639fd86fa71ae8
#
_cell.length_a   1.000
_cell.length_b   1.000
_cell.length_c   1.000
_cell.angle_alpha   90.00
_cell.angle_beta   90.00
_cell.angle_gamma   90.00
#
_symmetry.space_group_name_H-M   'P 1'
#
loop_
_entity.id
_entity.type
_entity.pdbx_description
1 polymer ?
#
loop_
_entity_poly.entity_id
_entity_poly.type
_entity_poly.pdbx_seq_one_letter_code
_entity_poly.pdbx_strand_id
1 'polypeptide(L)'
;MSDMRDVVIIGSGPAGYTAAIYLGRAGFEPLVVAGALTPGGQLVNTTEVENFPGFPDGIMGPDLMDNMRKQAERFGTHIVWDDVVSVASNADSGIKTVTLDGGDVYDARALVIATGSNYRKLGVPGETEYAGKGVSYCATCDGFFFRNKPIVVVGGGNSAFEEADFLSRFGSSVTLIHRRSTFRASRIMVERAQRNPKIDFMLDAVVQEIRGDENGVQEVEVRNTATEKTSVIPANGVFVAIGHTPATAFLNGLVDVDSAGYITVDGASTRTSEPGVFAAGDCVDSVYRQAISAAGMGCRAALDAQAYLDSLK
;
A
#
# COMPACT_ATOMS: atom_id res chain seq x y z
N MET A 1 -31.21 -15.00 3.09
CA MET A 1 -30.27 -16.11 3.32
C MET A 1 -28.93 -15.61 2.81
N SER A 2 -27.88 -15.71 3.63
CA SER A 2 -26.52 -15.37 3.19
C SER A 2 -26.10 -16.30 2.05
N ASP A 3 -25.38 -15.75 1.06
CA ASP A 3 -24.83 -16.54 -0.05
C ASP A 3 -23.55 -17.24 0.45
N MET A 4 -23.55 -18.56 0.52
CA MET A 4 -22.41 -19.35 1.01
C MET A 4 -21.35 -19.51 -0.07
N ARG A 5 -20.11 -19.13 0.24
CA ARG A 5 -18.94 -19.22 -0.63
C ARG A 5 -17.88 -20.15 -0.06
N ASP A 6 -17.10 -20.80 -0.90
CA ASP A 6 -15.91 -21.50 -0.43
C ASP A 6 -14.89 -20.51 0.10
N VAL A 7 -14.68 -19.40 -0.63
CA VAL A 7 -13.71 -18.37 -0.23
C VAL A 7 -14.17 -16.97 -0.64
N VAL A 8 -14.04 -16.02 0.28
CA VAL A 8 -14.17 -14.59 0.03
C VAL A 8 -12.80 -13.95 0.14
N ILE A 9 -12.47 -13.07 -0.81
CA ILE A 9 -11.22 -12.29 -0.84
C ILE A 9 -11.59 -10.83 -0.66
N ILE A 10 -11.05 -10.18 0.36
CA ILE A 10 -11.29 -8.75 0.64
C ILE A 10 -10.12 -7.95 0.11
N GLY A 11 -10.36 -7.15 -0.93
CA GLY A 11 -9.37 -6.33 -1.60
C GLY A 11 -8.99 -6.86 -2.98
N SER A 12 -8.83 -5.94 -3.92
CA SER A 12 -8.63 -6.18 -5.35
C SER A 12 -7.25 -5.71 -5.86
N GLY A 13 -6.32 -5.43 -4.95
CA GLY A 13 -4.93 -5.14 -5.32
C GLY A 13 -4.20 -6.37 -5.88
N PRO A 14 -2.89 -6.27 -6.20
CA PRO A 14 -2.11 -7.39 -6.74
C PRO A 14 -2.19 -8.66 -5.89
N ALA A 15 -2.25 -8.54 -4.56
CA ALA A 15 -2.42 -9.69 -3.67
C ALA A 15 -3.79 -10.37 -3.86
N GLY A 16 -4.87 -9.59 -3.87
CA GLY A 16 -6.24 -10.11 -3.97
C GLY A 16 -6.51 -10.77 -5.31
N TYR A 17 -6.20 -10.10 -6.43
CA TYR A 17 -6.39 -10.72 -7.76
C TYR A 17 -5.48 -11.92 -7.98
N THR A 18 -4.24 -11.91 -7.47
CA THR A 18 -3.38 -13.10 -7.56
C THR A 18 -3.98 -14.27 -6.77
N ALA A 19 -4.48 -14.02 -5.56
CA ALA A 19 -5.16 -15.05 -4.78
C ALA A 19 -6.39 -15.61 -5.52
N ALA A 20 -7.20 -14.74 -6.13
CA ALA A 20 -8.35 -15.11 -6.91
C ALA A 20 -8.00 -15.99 -8.12
N ILE A 21 -6.94 -15.63 -8.87
CA ILE A 21 -6.45 -16.39 -10.02
C ILE A 21 -6.04 -17.81 -9.60
N TYR A 22 -5.29 -17.95 -8.52
CA TYR A 22 -4.80 -19.26 -8.06
C TYR A 22 -5.94 -20.13 -7.52
N LEU A 23 -6.86 -19.57 -6.73
CA LEU A 23 -8.03 -20.29 -6.22
C LEU A 23 -9.00 -20.69 -7.34
N GLY A 24 -9.27 -19.78 -8.29
CA GLY A 24 -10.09 -20.11 -9.45
C GLY A 24 -9.50 -21.25 -10.29
N ARG A 25 -8.17 -21.24 -10.50
CA ARG A 25 -7.48 -22.36 -11.19
C ARG A 25 -7.50 -23.68 -10.40
N ALA A 26 -7.62 -23.61 -9.08
CA ALA A 26 -7.77 -24.79 -8.23
C ALA A 26 -9.22 -25.34 -8.21
N GLY A 27 -10.15 -24.71 -8.95
CA GLY A 27 -11.54 -25.14 -9.07
C GLY A 27 -12.48 -24.58 -8.03
N PHE A 28 -12.06 -23.59 -7.24
CA PHE A 28 -12.94 -22.79 -6.39
C PHE A 28 -13.53 -21.63 -7.20
N GLU A 29 -14.69 -21.12 -6.76
CA GLU A 29 -15.31 -19.92 -7.32
C GLU A 29 -15.16 -18.75 -6.33
N PRO A 30 -13.97 -18.09 -6.27
CA PRO A 30 -13.73 -17.05 -5.29
C PRO A 30 -14.61 -15.83 -5.54
N LEU A 31 -15.12 -15.25 -4.46
CA LEU A 31 -15.74 -13.94 -4.46
C LEU A 31 -14.71 -12.88 -4.04
N VAL A 32 -14.45 -11.88 -4.88
CA VAL A 32 -13.61 -10.73 -4.55
C VAL A 32 -14.47 -9.53 -4.22
N VAL A 33 -14.35 -9.00 -3.02
CA VAL A 33 -14.90 -7.67 -2.67
C VAL A 33 -13.83 -6.63 -3.00
N ALA A 34 -14.07 -5.88 -4.08
CA ALA A 34 -13.02 -5.10 -4.76
C ALA A 34 -12.84 -3.67 -4.21
N GLY A 35 -13.75 -3.20 -3.37
CA GLY A 35 -13.86 -1.80 -2.97
C GLY A 35 -14.74 -0.99 -3.93
N ALA A 36 -15.48 -0.03 -3.40
CA ALA A 36 -16.44 0.76 -4.18
C ALA A 36 -15.76 1.84 -5.04
N LEU A 37 -14.75 2.55 -4.47
CA LEU A 37 -14.18 3.76 -5.08
C LEU A 37 -12.89 3.51 -5.87
N THR A 38 -12.03 2.61 -5.42
CA THR A 38 -10.71 2.39 -6.01
C THR A 38 -10.41 0.90 -6.20
N PRO A 39 -11.21 0.20 -7.03
CA PRO A 39 -10.96 -1.21 -7.33
C PRO A 39 -9.62 -1.37 -8.06
N GLY A 40 -8.78 -2.30 -7.60
CA GLY A 40 -7.41 -2.50 -8.08
C GLY A 40 -6.35 -1.93 -7.13
N GLY A 41 -6.77 -1.27 -6.05
CA GLY A 41 -5.89 -0.76 -4.99
C GLY A 41 -5.04 0.42 -5.44
N GLN A 42 -3.81 0.53 -4.90
CA GLN A 42 -2.96 1.70 -5.12
C GLN A 42 -2.51 1.87 -6.58
N LEU A 43 -2.37 0.78 -7.33
CA LEU A 43 -1.87 0.84 -8.70
C LEU A 43 -2.81 1.53 -9.69
N VAL A 44 -4.11 1.59 -9.41
CA VAL A 44 -5.06 2.32 -10.30
C VAL A 44 -4.88 3.84 -10.21
N ASN A 45 -4.18 4.33 -9.19
CA ASN A 45 -3.90 5.74 -8.98
C ASN A 45 -2.46 6.13 -9.37
N THR A 46 -1.68 5.19 -9.93
CA THR A 46 -0.31 5.47 -10.39
C THR A 46 -0.24 5.57 -11.92
N THR A 47 0.89 6.03 -12.40
CA THR A 47 1.20 6.14 -13.81
C THR A 47 1.84 4.84 -14.33
N GLU A 48 2.99 4.92 -14.93
CA GLU A 48 3.71 3.78 -15.47
C GLU A 48 4.36 2.93 -14.35
N VAL A 49 4.22 1.62 -14.47
CA VAL A 49 4.83 0.61 -13.59
C VAL A 49 5.92 -0.10 -14.38
N GLU A 50 7.18 0.22 -14.07
CA GLU A 50 8.36 -0.34 -14.78
C GLU A 50 8.98 -1.54 -14.06
N ASN A 51 8.57 -1.78 -12.80
CA ASN A 51 9.19 -2.77 -11.91
C ASN A 51 8.33 -4.03 -11.66
N PHE A 52 7.26 -4.23 -12.42
CA PHE A 52 6.50 -5.47 -12.39
C PHE A 52 7.00 -6.40 -13.50
N PRO A 53 7.61 -7.56 -13.18
CA PRO A 53 8.21 -8.44 -14.20
C PRO A 53 7.20 -8.93 -15.24
N GLY A 54 7.64 -9.02 -16.48
CA GLY A 54 6.83 -9.46 -17.62
C GLY A 54 6.42 -8.33 -18.58
N PHE A 55 6.72 -7.07 -18.21
CA PHE A 55 6.44 -5.89 -19.02
C PHE A 55 7.75 -5.12 -19.30
N PRO A 56 8.50 -5.48 -20.35
CA PRO A 56 9.82 -4.90 -20.61
C PRO A 56 9.79 -3.42 -20.94
N ASP A 57 8.67 -2.94 -21.46
CA ASP A 57 8.46 -1.52 -21.81
C ASP A 57 7.62 -0.79 -20.76
N GLY A 58 7.43 -1.38 -19.55
CA GLY A 58 6.50 -0.87 -18.54
C GLY A 58 5.02 -1.16 -18.87
N ILE A 59 4.14 -0.82 -17.97
CA ILE A 59 2.70 -0.88 -18.15
C ILE A 59 2.03 0.18 -17.27
N MET A 60 0.97 0.80 -17.75
CA MET A 60 0.17 1.70 -16.91
C MET A 60 -0.44 0.93 -15.74
N GLY A 61 -0.39 1.49 -14.53
CA GLY A 61 -0.92 0.84 -13.33
C GLY A 61 -2.38 0.39 -13.48
N PRO A 62 -3.30 1.25 -13.98
CA PRO A 62 -4.68 0.84 -14.28
C PRO A 62 -4.78 -0.36 -15.24
N ASP A 63 -3.95 -0.39 -16.30
CA ASP A 63 -3.98 -1.47 -17.29
C ASP A 63 -3.46 -2.79 -16.69
N LEU A 64 -2.44 -2.73 -15.84
CA LEU A 64 -1.96 -3.91 -15.11
C LEU A 64 -3.08 -4.49 -14.23
N MET A 65 -3.79 -3.64 -13.49
CA MET A 65 -4.86 -4.10 -12.61
C MET A 65 -6.09 -4.62 -13.39
N ASP A 66 -6.41 -4.01 -14.53
CA ASP A 66 -7.47 -4.50 -15.42
C ASP A 66 -7.10 -5.87 -16.02
N ASN A 67 -5.84 -6.06 -16.41
CA ASN A 67 -5.35 -7.36 -16.88
C ASN A 67 -5.45 -8.43 -15.80
N MET A 68 -5.05 -8.13 -14.56
CA MET A 68 -5.15 -9.07 -13.43
C MET A 68 -6.63 -9.39 -13.11
N ARG A 69 -7.52 -8.40 -13.15
CA ARG A 69 -8.95 -8.57 -12.98
C ARG A 69 -9.53 -9.53 -14.04
N LYS A 70 -9.30 -9.25 -15.33
CA LYS A 70 -9.74 -10.08 -16.44
C LYS A 70 -9.21 -11.53 -16.34
N GLN A 71 -7.98 -11.67 -15.86
CA GLN A 71 -7.39 -12.99 -15.64
C GLN A 71 -8.09 -13.73 -14.51
N ALA A 72 -8.46 -13.07 -13.40
CA ALA A 72 -9.23 -13.66 -12.31
C ALA A 72 -10.64 -14.07 -12.79
N GLU A 73 -11.36 -13.18 -13.48
CA GLU A 73 -12.69 -13.46 -14.06
C GLU A 73 -12.67 -14.66 -15.02
N ARG A 74 -11.62 -14.78 -15.84
CA ARG A 74 -11.44 -15.94 -16.74
C ARG A 74 -11.45 -17.28 -16.00
N PHE A 75 -11.04 -17.32 -14.74
CA PHE A 75 -11.03 -18.52 -13.91
C PHE A 75 -12.21 -18.61 -12.95
N GLY A 76 -13.33 -17.91 -13.25
CA GLY A 76 -14.58 -18.04 -12.51
C GLY A 76 -14.68 -17.17 -11.25
N THR A 77 -13.79 -16.18 -11.08
CA THR A 77 -13.90 -15.22 -9.97
C THR A 77 -15.13 -14.33 -10.14
N HIS A 78 -15.95 -14.24 -9.10
CA HIS A 78 -17.00 -13.24 -8.99
C HIS A 78 -16.47 -11.99 -8.32
N ILE A 79 -16.82 -10.80 -8.84
CA ILE A 79 -16.34 -9.51 -8.30
C ILE A 79 -17.53 -8.66 -7.87
N VAL A 80 -17.48 -8.16 -6.65
CA VAL A 80 -18.45 -7.21 -6.08
C VAL A 80 -17.74 -5.89 -5.81
N TRP A 81 -18.36 -4.80 -6.29
CA TRP A 81 -17.85 -3.43 -6.20
C TRP A 81 -18.46 -2.73 -4.99
N ASP A 82 -18.02 -3.13 -3.80
CA ASP A 82 -18.52 -2.61 -2.54
C ASP A 82 -17.41 -2.66 -1.48
N ASP A 83 -17.61 -1.99 -0.36
CA ASP A 83 -16.68 -1.95 0.75
C ASP A 83 -17.12 -2.90 1.87
N VAL A 84 -16.15 -3.58 2.51
CA VAL A 84 -16.43 -4.41 3.68
C VAL A 84 -16.46 -3.54 4.93
N VAL A 85 -17.57 -3.59 5.67
CA VAL A 85 -17.74 -2.85 6.93
C VAL A 85 -17.44 -3.70 8.16
N SER A 86 -17.65 -5.01 8.08
CA SER A 86 -17.31 -5.91 9.20
C SER A 86 -17.12 -7.36 8.75
N VAL A 87 -16.35 -8.09 9.55
CA VAL A 87 -16.17 -9.54 9.44
C VAL A 87 -16.37 -10.16 10.81
N ALA A 88 -17.07 -11.27 10.86
CA ALA A 88 -17.25 -12.09 12.05
C ALA A 88 -16.90 -13.55 11.76
N SER A 89 -16.46 -14.29 12.77
CA SER A 89 -16.26 -15.74 12.71
C SER A 89 -17.18 -16.41 13.72
N ASN A 90 -17.83 -17.47 13.28
CA ASN A 90 -18.63 -18.33 14.15
C ASN A 90 -17.74 -19.46 14.68
N ALA A 91 -17.49 -19.46 15.99
CA ALA A 91 -16.56 -20.41 16.62
C ALA A 91 -17.02 -21.89 16.50
N ASP A 92 -18.32 -22.15 16.45
CA ASP A 92 -18.85 -23.53 16.38
C ASP A 92 -18.77 -24.10 14.97
N SER A 93 -19.11 -23.29 13.95
CA SER A 93 -19.16 -23.74 12.55
C SER A 93 -17.88 -23.43 11.77
N GLY A 94 -17.03 -22.54 12.27
CA GLY A 94 -15.87 -22.02 11.55
C GLY A 94 -16.21 -21.13 10.35
N ILE A 95 -17.49 -20.80 10.13
CA ILE A 95 -17.95 -19.94 9.02
C ILE A 95 -17.61 -18.48 9.31
N LYS A 96 -17.15 -17.77 8.28
CA LYS A 96 -16.86 -16.33 8.30
C LYS A 96 -17.99 -15.58 7.61
N THR A 97 -18.53 -14.59 8.30
CA THR A 97 -19.59 -13.73 7.76
C THR A 97 -19.00 -12.38 7.40
N VAL A 98 -19.10 -12.00 6.14
CA VAL A 98 -18.61 -10.71 5.60
C VAL A 98 -19.81 -9.83 5.30
N THR A 99 -19.86 -8.65 5.91
CA THR A 99 -20.93 -7.66 5.70
C THR A 99 -20.40 -6.48 4.88
N LEU A 100 -21.12 -6.12 3.83
CA LEU A 100 -20.79 -5.01 2.95
C LEU A 100 -21.54 -3.73 3.35
N ASP A 101 -21.04 -2.58 2.92
CA ASP A 101 -21.65 -1.26 3.19
C ASP A 101 -23.04 -1.13 2.52
N GLY A 102 -23.21 -1.70 1.32
CA GLY A 102 -24.50 -1.79 0.64
C GLY A 102 -25.52 -2.70 1.32
N GLY A 103 -25.16 -3.42 2.38
CA GLY A 103 -26.02 -4.29 3.17
C GLY A 103 -26.01 -5.77 2.73
N ASP A 104 -25.31 -6.14 1.70
CA ASP A 104 -25.12 -7.53 1.31
C ASP A 104 -24.28 -8.28 2.34
N VAL A 105 -24.59 -9.57 2.54
CA VAL A 105 -23.93 -10.45 3.50
C VAL A 105 -23.55 -11.77 2.82
N TYR A 106 -22.26 -12.11 2.93
CA TYR A 106 -21.71 -13.36 2.42
C TYR A 106 -21.15 -14.21 3.56
N ASP A 107 -21.48 -15.49 3.54
CA ASP A 107 -20.85 -16.49 4.40
C ASP A 107 -19.76 -17.23 3.62
N ALA A 108 -18.61 -17.49 4.27
CA ALA A 108 -17.47 -18.14 3.63
C ALA A 108 -16.84 -19.19 4.54
N ARG A 109 -16.32 -20.27 3.96
CA ARG A 109 -15.51 -21.26 4.67
C ARG A 109 -14.09 -20.75 4.92
N ALA A 110 -13.55 -20.01 3.96
CA ALA A 110 -12.24 -19.37 4.08
C ALA A 110 -12.31 -17.88 3.71
N LEU A 111 -11.41 -17.09 4.28
CA LEU A 111 -11.28 -15.65 4.02
C LEU A 111 -9.82 -15.31 3.69
N VAL A 112 -9.61 -14.50 2.65
CA VAL A 112 -8.31 -13.91 2.35
C VAL A 112 -8.41 -12.39 2.50
N ILE A 113 -7.64 -11.82 3.43
CA ILE A 113 -7.55 -10.38 3.66
C ILE A 113 -6.40 -9.84 2.82
N ALA A 114 -6.71 -9.00 1.84
CA ALA A 114 -5.77 -8.42 0.88
C ALA A 114 -6.01 -6.91 0.69
N THR A 115 -6.40 -6.24 1.77
CA THR A 115 -6.87 -4.85 1.79
C THR A 115 -5.77 -3.80 1.67
N GLY A 116 -4.50 -4.23 1.76
CA GLY A 116 -3.36 -3.34 1.61
C GLY A 116 -3.20 -2.33 2.75
N SER A 117 -2.56 -1.19 2.44
CA SER A 117 -2.33 -0.08 3.36
C SER A 117 -2.53 1.25 2.67
N ASN A 118 -2.81 2.30 3.43
CA ASN A 118 -2.96 3.67 2.92
C ASN A 118 -1.76 4.51 3.31
N TYR A 119 -1.27 5.35 2.39
CA TYR A 119 -0.28 6.38 2.71
C TYR A 119 -0.86 7.40 3.68
N ARG A 120 -0.04 7.83 4.62
CA ARG A 120 -0.37 9.01 5.42
C ARG A 120 -0.09 10.25 4.61
N LYS A 121 -1.11 11.10 4.47
CA LYS A 121 -1.02 12.36 3.74
C LYS A 121 -0.56 13.47 4.68
N LEU A 122 0.10 14.49 4.11
CA LEU A 122 0.42 15.73 4.80
C LEU A 122 -0.84 16.56 5.09
N GLY A 123 -1.82 16.49 4.20
CA GLY A 123 -3.06 17.26 4.25
C GLY A 123 -2.87 18.73 3.89
N VAL A 124 -1.91 19.03 3.02
CA VAL A 124 -1.60 20.40 2.60
C VAL A 124 -2.12 20.70 1.19
N PRO A 125 -2.36 21.98 0.84
CA PRO A 125 -2.67 22.38 -0.52
C PRO A 125 -1.62 21.90 -1.51
N GLY A 126 -2.03 21.48 -2.70
CA GLY A 126 -1.18 20.95 -3.75
C GLY A 126 -0.84 19.46 -3.63
N GLU A 127 -0.92 18.85 -2.44
CA GLU A 127 -0.56 17.44 -2.27
C GLU A 127 -1.38 16.51 -3.16
N THR A 128 -2.70 16.70 -3.21
CA THR A 128 -3.59 15.87 -4.03
C THR A 128 -3.56 16.29 -5.51
N GLU A 129 -3.43 17.58 -5.79
CA GLU A 129 -3.40 18.13 -7.14
C GLU A 129 -2.20 17.63 -7.94
N TYR A 130 -1.03 17.54 -7.27
CA TYR A 130 0.22 17.10 -7.91
C TYR A 130 0.54 15.62 -7.64
N ALA A 131 -0.39 14.83 -7.12
CA ALA A 131 -0.20 13.39 -6.99
C ALA A 131 0.05 12.76 -8.37
N GLY A 132 1.17 12.04 -8.55
CA GLY A 132 1.65 11.53 -9.83
C GLY A 132 2.22 12.57 -10.79
N LYS A 133 2.22 13.86 -10.39
CA LYS A 133 2.82 14.98 -11.16
C LYS A 133 3.90 15.70 -10.37
N GLY A 134 4.63 14.95 -9.55
CA GLY A 134 5.69 15.48 -8.69
C GLY A 134 5.52 15.11 -7.22
N VAL A 135 4.32 14.85 -6.72
CA VAL A 135 4.10 14.29 -5.39
C VAL A 135 4.03 12.77 -5.48
N SER A 136 4.85 12.09 -4.68
CA SER A 136 4.92 10.63 -4.60
C SER A 136 4.98 10.15 -3.15
N TYR A 137 4.60 8.88 -2.93
CA TYR A 137 4.68 8.17 -1.66
C TYR A 137 5.59 6.93 -1.73
N CYS A 138 6.29 6.74 -2.86
CA CYS A 138 7.15 5.57 -3.10
C CYS A 138 8.42 5.98 -3.86
N ALA A 139 9.53 6.10 -3.16
CA ALA A 139 10.82 6.46 -3.77
C ALA A 139 11.31 5.40 -4.77
N THR A 140 11.11 4.12 -4.47
CA THR A 140 11.53 3.00 -5.35
C THR A 140 10.69 2.90 -6.61
N CYS A 141 9.46 3.42 -6.59
CA CYS A 141 8.59 3.44 -7.76
C CYS A 141 8.95 4.60 -8.70
N ASP A 142 9.06 5.81 -8.14
CA ASP A 142 9.03 7.05 -8.92
C ASP A 142 10.39 7.79 -8.96
N GLY A 143 11.37 7.38 -8.17
CA GLY A 143 12.64 8.12 -8.03
C GLY A 143 13.39 8.33 -9.34
N PHE A 144 13.27 7.40 -10.28
CA PHE A 144 13.92 7.47 -11.58
C PHE A 144 13.45 8.68 -12.42
N PHE A 145 12.18 9.08 -12.32
CA PHE A 145 11.60 10.21 -13.08
C PHE A 145 12.14 11.58 -12.64
N PHE A 146 12.85 11.64 -11.51
CA PHE A 146 13.41 12.86 -10.94
C PHE A 146 14.92 12.99 -11.12
N ARG A 147 15.49 12.36 -12.16
CA ARG A 147 16.91 12.48 -12.48
C ARG A 147 17.33 13.94 -12.71
N ASN A 148 18.42 14.34 -12.03
CA ASN A 148 19.01 15.68 -12.09
C ASN A 148 18.05 16.81 -11.70
N LYS A 149 16.99 16.49 -10.91
CA LYS A 149 16.02 17.47 -10.40
C LYS A 149 16.18 17.61 -8.88
N PRO A 150 15.83 18.77 -8.29
CA PRO A 150 15.77 18.93 -6.84
C PRO A 150 14.58 18.14 -6.28
N ILE A 151 14.83 17.40 -5.20
CA ILE A 151 13.85 16.53 -4.56
C ILE A 151 13.68 16.93 -3.10
N VAL A 152 12.45 16.89 -2.61
CA VAL A 152 12.12 17.03 -1.20
C VAL A 152 11.64 15.67 -0.68
N VAL A 153 12.11 15.26 0.50
CA VAL A 153 11.59 14.12 1.26
C VAL A 153 11.02 14.63 2.57
N VAL A 154 9.77 14.31 2.88
CA VAL A 154 9.12 14.74 4.11
C VAL A 154 9.00 13.56 5.07
N GLY A 155 9.69 13.63 6.20
CA GLY A 155 9.68 12.56 7.19
C GLY A 155 10.81 12.66 8.21
N GLY A 156 10.99 11.64 9.05
CA GLY A 156 12.05 11.63 10.07
C GLY A 156 12.20 10.27 10.76
N GLY A 157 11.59 9.23 10.21
CA GLY A 157 11.79 7.82 10.56
C GLY A 157 12.75 7.12 9.59
N ASN A 158 13.03 5.85 9.81
CA ASN A 158 13.92 5.04 8.97
C ASN A 158 13.55 5.14 7.49
N SER A 159 12.27 4.96 7.14
CA SER A 159 11.81 5.03 5.74
C SER A 159 12.19 6.35 5.06
N ALA A 160 12.06 7.51 5.74
CA ALA A 160 12.42 8.80 5.15
C ALA A 160 13.94 8.90 4.85
N PHE A 161 14.77 8.29 5.68
CA PHE A 161 16.22 8.25 5.46
C PHE A 161 16.61 7.25 4.36
N GLU A 162 15.97 6.11 4.30
CA GLU A 162 16.15 5.12 3.21
C GLU A 162 15.75 5.73 1.87
N GLU A 163 14.59 6.39 1.82
CA GLU A 163 14.13 7.07 0.62
C GLU A 163 15.04 8.24 0.21
N ALA A 164 15.49 9.05 1.15
CA ALA A 164 16.42 10.15 0.86
C ALA A 164 17.77 9.64 0.31
N ASP A 165 18.33 8.57 0.91
CA ASP A 165 19.57 7.94 0.39
C ASP A 165 19.35 7.35 -1.01
N PHE A 166 18.23 6.68 -1.23
CA PHE A 166 17.88 6.11 -2.54
C PHE A 166 17.72 7.21 -3.60
N LEU A 167 16.94 8.25 -3.30
CA LEU A 167 16.67 9.37 -4.20
C LEU A 167 17.91 10.21 -4.51
N SER A 168 18.88 10.26 -3.59
CA SER A 168 20.15 10.96 -3.83
C SER A 168 20.96 10.41 -5.00
N ARG A 169 20.69 9.17 -5.42
CA ARG A 169 21.31 8.54 -6.59
C ARG A 169 20.82 9.15 -7.90
N PHE A 170 19.61 9.69 -7.90
CA PHE A 170 18.94 10.26 -9.07
C PHE A 170 18.93 11.78 -9.05
N GLY A 171 18.46 12.39 -7.96
CA GLY A 171 18.29 13.82 -7.82
C GLY A 171 19.58 14.63 -7.92
N SER A 172 19.44 15.88 -8.30
CA SER A 172 20.54 16.87 -8.19
C SER A 172 20.84 17.20 -6.73
N SER A 173 19.79 17.29 -5.90
CA SER A 173 19.83 17.47 -4.45
C SER A 173 18.60 16.81 -3.82
N VAL A 174 18.69 16.47 -2.53
CA VAL A 174 17.58 15.97 -1.71
C VAL A 174 17.50 16.80 -0.43
N THR A 175 16.37 17.46 -0.19
CA THR A 175 16.12 18.17 1.07
C THR A 175 15.19 17.35 1.93
N LEU A 176 15.68 16.83 3.07
CA LEU A 176 14.87 16.11 4.03
C LEU A 176 14.24 17.08 5.04
N ILE A 177 12.92 17.23 4.98
CA ILE A 177 12.14 18.10 5.87
C ILE A 177 11.63 17.30 7.05
N HIS A 178 11.91 17.76 8.27
CA HIS A 178 11.42 17.13 9.49
C HIS A 178 10.86 18.16 10.49
N ARG A 179 9.67 17.83 11.04
CA ARG A 179 8.93 18.72 11.95
C ARG A 179 9.51 18.91 13.35
N ARG A 180 10.59 18.21 13.69
CA ARG A 180 11.27 18.26 14.99
C ARG A 180 12.75 18.50 14.82
N SER A 181 13.42 18.89 15.91
CA SER A 181 14.88 19.05 15.97
C SER A 181 15.64 17.72 16.03
N THR A 182 14.95 16.60 16.31
CA THR A 182 15.56 15.28 16.44
C THR A 182 14.80 14.23 15.62
N PHE A 183 15.54 13.31 14.99
CA PHE A 183 15.00 12.24 14.20
C PHE A 183 14.60 11.02 15.04
N ARG A 184 13.64 10.23 14.54
CA ARG A 184 13.30 8.92 15.08
C ARG A 184 14.05 7.79 14.38
N ALA A 185 14.71 8.08 13.28
CA ALA A 185 15.53 7.13 12.54
C ALA A 185 16.71 6.63 13.38
N SER A 186 17.19 5.43 13.05
CA SER A 186 18.38 4.87 13.70
C SER A 186 19.60 5.77 13.48
N ARG A 187 20.47 5.83 14.48
CA ARG A 187 21.66 6.69 14.47
C ARG A 187 22.54 6.44 13.23
N ILE A 188 22.69 5.17 12.83
CA ILE A 188 23.52 4.81 11.68
C ILE A 188 22.97 5.38 10.36
N MET A 189 21.64 5.42 10.19
CA MET A 189 21.01 6.00 9.00
C MET A 189 21.18 7.53 8.98
N VAL A 190 21.02 8.17 10.12
CA VAL A 190 21.22 9.62 10.26
C VAL A 190 22.68 9.99 9.91
N GLU A 191 23.66 9.30 10.50
CA GLU A 191 25.08 9.54 10.23
C GLU A 191 25.45 9.28 8.76
N ARG A 192 24.85 8.26 8.13
CA ARG A 192 25.05 7.97 6.71
C ARG A 192 24.52 9.09 5.82
N ALA A 193 23.30 9.54 6.06
CA ALA A 193 22.70 10.62 5.30
C ALA A 193 23.44 11.95 5.49
N GLN A 194 23.92 12.25 6.70
CA GLN A 194 24.73 13.44 6.99
C GLN A 194 26.08 13.46 6.25
N ARG A 195 26.61 12.30 5.85
CA ARG A 195 27.85 12.21 5.04
C ARG A 195 27.58 12.32 3.55
N ASN A 196 26.33 12.26 3.11
CA ASN A 196 25.98 12.35 1.71
C ASN A 196 25.86 13.82 1.29
N PRO A 197 26.77 14.33 0.40
CA PRO A 197 26.81 15.75 0.04
C PRO A 197 25.58 16.22 -0.77
N LYS A 198 24.72 15.30 -1.19
CA LYS A 198 23.48 15.63 -1.89
C LYS A 198 22.28 15.77 -0.95
N ILE A 199 22.41 15.40 0.33
CA ILE A 199 21.30 15.42 1.29
C ILE A 199 21.45 16.57 2.25
N ASP A 200 20.53 17.52 2.17
CA ASP A 200 20.38 18.63 3.12
C ASP A 200 19.22 18.37 4.09
N PHE A 201 19.29 18.96 5.27
CA PHE A 201 18.30 18.78 6.33
C PHE A 201 17.62 20.09 6.69
N MET A 202 16.30 20.09 6.71
CA MET A 202 15.49 21.20 7.20
C MET A 202 14.70 20.71 8.41
N LEU A 203 15.23 21.01 9.61
CA LEU A 203 14.66 20.63 10.89
C LEU A 203 13.69 21.69 11.40
N ASP A 204 12.84 21.29 12.38
CA ASP A 204 11.79 22.14 12.93
C ASP A 204 10.94 22.78 11.82
N ALA A 205 10.66 22.03 10.76
CA ALA A 205 10.06 22.51 9.54
C ALA A 205 8.90 21.64 9.11
N VAL A 206 7.82 22.27 8.67
CA VAL A 206 6.62 21.63 8.14
C VAL A 206 6.27 22.21 6.78
N VAL A 207 5.89 21.34 5.86
CA VAL A 207 5.35 21.76 4.56
C VAL A 207 4.01 22.44 4.80
N GLN A 208 3.80 23.60 4.17
CA GLN A 208 2.55 24.35 4.23
C GLN A 208 1.77 24.23 2.91
N GLU A 209 2.47 24.23 1.80
CA GLU A 209 1.89 24.17 0.47
C GLU A 209 2.89 23.56 -0.52
N ILE A 210 2.40 22.83 -1.48
CA ILE A 210 3.15 22.33 -2.65
C ILE A 210 2.63 23.09 -3.84
N ARG A 211 3.52 23.77 -4.59
CA ARG A 211 3.17 24.61 -5.72
C ARG A 211 3.77 24.07 -7.00
N GLY A 212 3.07 24.28 -8.08
CA GLY A 212 3.52 23.87 -9.40
C GLY A 212 2.70 24.49 -10.51
N ASP A 213 2.87 23.95 -11.69
CA ASP A 213 2.16 24.34 -12.90
C ASP A 213 1.63 23.09 -13.64
N GLU A 214 1.27 23.25 -14.90
CA GLU A 214 0.79 22.17 -15.76
C GLU A 214 1.82 21.03 -15.95
N ASN A 215 3.13 21.31 -15.75
CA ASN A 215 4.23 20.36 -15.87
C ASN A 215 4.55 19.63 -14.55
N GLY A 216 3.85 20.00 -13.45
CA GLY A 216 4.00 19.38 -12.14
C GLY A 216 4.62 20.31 -11.08
N VAL A 217 5.13 19.71 -10.01
CA VAL A 217 5.70 20.44 -8.86
C VAL A 217 6.91 21.27 -9.26
N GLN A 218 6.95 22.54 -8.78
CA GLN A 218 8.05 23.47 -8.99
C GLN A 218 8.70 23.93 -7.68
N GLU A 219 7.91 24.04 -6.62
CA GLU A 219 8.42 24.52 -5.32
C GLU A 219 7.56 24.05 -4.15
N VAL A 220 8.14 24.12 -2.95
CA VAL A 220 7.46 23.79 -1.70
C VAL A 220 7.59 24.97 -0.73
N GLU A 221 6.46 25.44 -0.20
CA GLU A 221 6.43 26.38 0.90
C GLU A 221 6.58 25.65 2.23
N VAL A 222 7.53 26.08 3.05
CA VAL A 222 7.88 25.45 4.32
C VAL A 222 7.86 26.49 5.43
N ARG A 223 7.24 26.16 6.57
CA ARG A 223 7.25 26.97 7.77
C ARG A 223 8.16 26.34 8.83
N ASN A 224 9.07 27.13 9.37
CA ASN A 224 9.85 26.72 10.53
C ASN A 224 8.99 26.83 11.81
N THR A 225 8.84 25.72 12.54
CA THR A 225 7.96 25.65 13.73
C THR A 225 8.49 26.32 14.97
N ALA A 226 9.80 26.63 15.00
CA ALA A 226 10.41 27.32 16.12
C ALA A 226 10.42 28.84 15.95
N THR A 227 10.56 29.32 14.71
CA THR A 227 10.68 30.76 14.40
C THR A 227 9.48 31.35 13.70
N GLU A 228 8.51 30.50 13.30
CA GLU A 228 7.34 30.83 12.49
C GLU A 228 7.65 31.43 11.09
N LYS A 229 8.90 31.45 10.70
CA LYS A 229 9.32 31.99 9.40
C LYS A 229 8.96 31.01 8.28
N THR A 230 8.39 31.55 7.21
CA THR A 230 8.11 30.83 5.98
C THR A 230 9.24 31.02 4.98
N SER A 231 9.57 29.99 4.24
CA SER A 231 10.52 29.99 3.14
C SER A 231 10.00 29.10 2.01
N VAL A 232 10.44 29.39 0.79
CA VAL A 232 10.12 28.59 -0.39
C VAL A 232 11.39 27.91 -0.88
N ILE A 233 11.33 26.65 -1.17
CA ILE A 233 12.43 25.85 -1.70
C ILE A 233 12.07 25.25 -3.04
N PRO A 234 12.97 25.23 -4.03
CA PRO A 234 12.72 24.60 -5.31
C PRO A 234 12.64 23.09 -5.14
N ALA A 235 11.63 22.47 -5.77
CA ALA A 235 11.45 21.04 -5.80
C ALA A 235 10.66 20.63 -7.04
N ASN A 236 11.11 19.59 -7.74
CA ASN A 236 10.32 18.97 -8.80
C ASN A 236 9.72 17.64 -8.35
N GLY A 237 10.26 17.05 -7.27
CA GLY A 237 9.72 15.85 -6.63
C GLY A 237 9.53 16.08 -5.13
N VAL A 238 8.36 15.71 -4.60
CA VAL A 238 8.05 15.70 -3.17
C VAL A 238 7.65 14.29 -2.77
N PHE A 239 8.50 13.65 -1.98
CA PHE A 239 8.27 12.29 -1.49
C PHE A 239 7.80 12.33 -0.04
N VAL A 240 6.57 11.85 0.19
CA VAL A 240 5.91 11.92 1.49
C VAL A 240 6.14 10.61 2.26
N ALA A 241 7.18 10.59 3.10
CA ALA A 241 7.67 9.43 3.84
C ALA A 241 7.29 9.50 5.34
N ILE A 242 6.01 9.80 5.66
CA ILE A 242 5.51 9.92 7.04
C ILE A 242 4.80 8.66 7.56
N GLY A 243 4.83 7.59 6.79
CA GLY A 243 4.35 6.26 7.13
C GLY A 243 3.06 5.86 6.43
N HIS A 244 2.62 4.64 6.75
CA HIS A 244 1.43 4.00 6.20
C HIS A 244 0.48 3.62 7.34
N THR A 245 -0.76 3.34 7.00
CA THR A 245 -1.76 2.78 7.90
C THR A 245 -2.39 1.58 7.19
N PRO A 246 -2.23 0.35 7.71
CA PRO A 246 -2.86 -0.82 7.12
C PRO A 246 -4.37 -0.71 7.20
N ALA A 247 -5.07 -1.20 6.16
CA ALA A 247 -6.51 -1.13 6.05
C ALA A 247 -7.17 -2.33 6.76
N THR A 248 -7.09 -2.35 8.10
CA THR A 248 -7.46 -3.49 8.95
C THR A 248 -8.50 -3.16 10.02
N ALA A 249 -8.95 -1.90 10.10
CA ALA A 249 -9.86 -1.43 11.16
C ALA A 249 -11.21 -2.19 11.20
N PHE A 250 -11.73 -2.62 10.03
CA PHE A 250 -13.00 -3.34 9.92
C PHE A 250 -12.97 -4.76 10.53
N LEU A 251 -11.77 -5.28 10.82
CA LEU A 251 -11.60 -6.63 11.40
C LEU A 251 -12.00 -6.72 12.88
N ASN A 252 -12.04 -5.58 13.59
CA ASN A 252 -12.54 -5.48 14.98
C ASN A 252 -11.99 -6.56 15.94
N GLY A 253 -10.73 -6.95 15.81
CA GLY A 253 -10.07 -7.95 16.64
C GLY A 253 -10.30 -9.40 16.21
N LEU A 254 -10.81 -9.65 15.01
CA LEU A 254 -10.94 -11.01 14.46
C LEU A 254 -9.60 -11.74 14.34
N VAL A 255 -8.55 -11.01 14.02
CA VAL A 255 -7.17 -11.52 13.90
C VAL A 255 -6.21 -10.65 14.68
N ASP A 256 -5.07 -11.22 15.06
CA ASP A 256 -4.02 -10.48 15.74
C ASP A 256 -3.35 -9.48 14.80
N VAL A 257 -3.11 -8.28 15.34
CA VAL A 257 -2.37 -7.21 14.66
C VAL A 257 -1.22 -6.71 15.53
N ASP A 258 -0.18 -6.21 14.90
CA ASP A 258 0.93 -5.56 15.61
C ASP A 258 0.54 -4.17 16.14
N SER A 259 1.47 -3.53 16.86
CA SER A 259 1.27 -2.17 17.43
C SER A 259 1.05 -1.07 16.37
N ALA A 260 1.34 -1.33 15.11
CA ALA A 260 1.12 -0.44 13.98
C ALA A 260 -0.16 -0.77 13.19
N GLY A 261 -0.86 -1.86 13.56
CA GLY A 261 -2.11 -2.33 12.96
C GLY A 261 -1.93 -3.31 11.80
N TYR A 262 -0.71 -3.78 11.51
CA TYR A 262 -0.47 -4.81 10.50
C TYR A 262 -0.88 -6.19 11.02
N ILE A 263 -1.54 -6.98 10.17
CA ILE A 263 -1.94 -8.35 10.53
C ILE A 263 -0.69 -9.20 10.71
N THR A 264 -0.65 -9.93 11.82
CA THR A 264 0.42 -10.90 12.08
C THR A 264 0.08 -12.25 11.46
N VAL A 265 1.07 -12.86 10.82
CA VAL A 265 0.94 -14.19 10.21
C VAL A 265 1.99 -15.14 10.75
N ASP A 266 1.73 -16.45 10.68
CA ASP A 266 2.61 -17.48 11.20
C ASP A 266 3.81 -17.74 10.27
N GLY A 267 4.97 -17.23 10.63
CA GLY A 267 6.23 -17.43 9.92
C GLY A 267 6.17 -17.02 8.45
N ALA A 268 6.50 -17.95 7.56
CA ALA A 268 6.46 -17.72 6.12
C ALA A 268 5.08 -18.00 5.49
N SER A 269 4.10 -18.48 6.26
CA SER A 269 2.73 -18.70 5.78
C SER A 269 1.93 -17.41 5.73
N THR A 270 0.69 -17.50 5.30
CA THR A 270 -0.27 -16.39 5.32
C THR A 270 -1.40 -16.61 6.34
N ARG A 271 -1.23 -17.63 7.20
CA ARG A 271 -2.19 -17.98 8.25
C ARG A 271 -2.18 -16.94 9.34
N THR A 272 -3.37 -16.47 9.71
CA THR A 272 -3.57 -15.56 10.83
C THR A 272 -3.83 -16.33 12.13
N SER A 273 -4.07 -15.63 13.23
CA SER A 273 -4.51 -16.25 14.50
C SER A 273 -5.89 -16.90 14.44
N GLU A 274 -6.73 -16.55 13.44
CA GLU A 274 -8.07 -17.13 13.24
C GLU A 274 -8.03 -18.24 12.18
N PRO A 275 -8.39 -19.49 12.50
CA PRO A 275 -8.41 -20.59 11.55
C PRO A 275 -9.31 -20.31 10.33
N GLY A 276 -8.81 -20.58 9.12
CA GLY A 276 -9.50 -20.30 7.86
C GLY A 276 -9.47 -18.84 7.42
N VAL A 277 -8.72 -17.99 8.14
CA VAL A 277 -8.46 -16.59 7.73
C VAL A 277 -6.98 -16.44 7.38
N PHE A 278 -6.72 -15.91 6.19
CA PHE A 278 -5.40 -15.70 5.60
C PHE A 278 -5.22 -14.23 5.29
N ALA A 279 -3.99 -13.72 5.33
CA ALA A 279 -3.70 -12.33 5.03
C ALA A 279 -2.50 -12.17 4.10
N ALA A 280 -2.56 -11.22 3.16
CA ALA A 280 -1.55 -11.04 2.13
C ALA A 280 -1.43 -9.57 1.67
N GLY A 281 -0.23 -9.19 1.23
CA GLY A 281 0.07 -7.86 0.73
C GLY A 281 0.34 -6.85 1.85
N ASP A 282 0.16 -5.57 1.55
CA ASP A 282 0.59 -4.47 2.41
C ASP A 282 -0.20 -4.33 3.73
N CYS A 283 -1.26 -5.11 3.94
CA CYS A 283 -1.89 -5.22 5.26
C CYS A 283 -1.09 -6.09 6.24
N VAL A 284 -0.12 -6.87 5.72
CA VAL A 284 0.84 -7.71 6.45
C VAL A 284 2.26 -7.17 6.29
N ASP A 285 2.67 -6.86 5.04
CA ASP A 285 4.02 -6.41 4.71
C ASP A 285 4.23 -4.93 5.05
N SER A 286 4.85 -4.68 6.19
CA SER A 286 5.22 -3.32 6.62
C SER A 286 6.57 -2.84 6.04
N VAL A 287 7.29 -3.69 5.27
CA VAL A 287 8.67 -3.46 4.83
C VAL A 287 8.76 -3.15 3.34
N TYR A 288 8.40 -4.09 2.49
CA TYR A 288 8.64 -3.99 1.03
C TYR A 288 7.57 -3.18 0.31
N ARG A 289 6.29 -3.47 0.55
CA ARG A 289 5.14 -2.76 -0.05
C ARG A 289 5.28 -2.56 -1.55
N GLN A 290 5.55 -3.66 -2.27
CA GLN A 290 5.70 -3.68 -3.71
C GLN A 290 4.60 -4.54 -4.35
N ALA A 291 4.18 -4.17 -5.57
CA ALA A 291 3.15 -4.90 -6.31
C ALA A 291 3.53 -6.39 -6.49
N ILE A 292 4.79 -6.68 -6.80
CA ILE A 292 5.27 -8.04 -7.00
C ILE A 292 5.36 -8.84 -5.70
N SER A 293 5.77 -8.22 -4.58
CA SER A 293 5.76 -8.89 -3.28
C SER A 293 4.33 -9.18 -2.82
N ALA A 294 3.41 -8.24 -3.02
CA ALA A 294 2.00 -8.42 -2.74
C ALA A 294 1.39 -9.55 -3.59
N ALA A 295 1.68 -9.60 -4.89
CA ALA A 295 1.25 -10.69 -5.76
C ALA A 295 1.81 -12.05 -5.29
N GLY A 296 3.09 -12.11 -4.91
CA GLY A 296 3.69 -13.32 -4.35
C GLY A 296 3.04 -13.77 -3.04
N MET A 297 2.66 -12.83 -2.18
CA MET A 297 1.90 -13.13 -0.97
C MET A 297 0.48 -13.62 -1.30
N GLY A 298 -0.19 -13.04 -2.29
CA GLY A 298 -1.49 -13.50 -2.78
C GLY A 298 -1.47 -14.95 -3.27
N CYS A 299 -0.41 -15.33 -3.98
CA CYS A 299 -0.18 -16.73 -4.38
C CYS A 299 -0.10 -17.65 -3.15
N ARG A 300 0.71 -17.29 -2.14
CA ARG A 300 0.82 -18.07 -0.89
C ARG A 300 -0.51 -18.19 -0.15
N ALA A 301 -1.26 -17.07 -0.05
CA ALA A 301 -2.56 -17.06 0.60
C ALA A 301 -3.58 -17.99 -0.09
N ALA A 302 -3.56 -18.03 -1.41
CA ALA A 302 -4.39 -18.96 -2.16
C ALA A 302 -4.04 -20.41 -1.87
N LEU A 303 -2.75 -20.76 -1.83
CA LEU A 303 -2.30 -22.13 -1.56
C LEU A 303 -2.60 -22.55 -0.12
N ASP A 304 -2.41 -21.65 0.87
CA ASP A 304 -2.78 -21.90 2.25
C ASP A 304 -4.30 -22.08 2.42
N ALA A 305 -5.10 -21.23 1.76
CA ALA A 305 -6.56 -21.32 1.76
C ALA A 305 -7.05 -22.61 1.09
N GLN A 306 -6.47 -23.00 -0.04
CA GLN A 306 -6.75 -24.26 -0.71
C GLN A 306 -6.50 -25.45 0.22
N ALA A 307 -5.31 -25.51 0.83
CA ALA A 307 -4.97 -26.60 1.74
C ALA A 307 -5.95 -26.68 2.94
N TYR A 308 -6.39 -25.55 3.46
CA TYR A 308 -7.41 -25.49 4.50
C TYR A 308 -8.76 -26.00 4.01
N LEU A 309 -9.25 -25.52 2.87
CA LEU A 309 -10.53 -25.96 2.30
C LEU A 309 -10.55 -27.47 1.96
N ASP A 310 -9.43 -28.00 1.47
CA ASP A 310 -9.30 -29.42 1.18
C ASP A 310 -9.31 -30.28 2.48
N SER A 311 -8.87 -29.73 3.60
CA SER A 311 -8.93 -30.40 4.91
C SER A 311 -10.35 -30.46 5.51
N LEU A 312 -11.28 -29.68 5.00
CA LEU A 312 -12.68 -29.66 5.44
C LEU A 312 -13.58 -30.67 4.69
N LYS A 313 -13.05 -31.31 3.63
CA LYS A 313 -13.75 -32.36 2.85
C LYS A 313 -13.64 -33.71 3.54
#